data_c8e9b679eab23ba766e8bcf564e65e4e
#
_entry.id   c8e9b679eab23ba766e8bcf564e65e4e
#
_cell.length_a   1.000
_cell.length_b   1.000
_cell.length_c   1.000
_cell.angle_alpha   90.00
_cell.angle_beta   90.00
_cell.angle_gamma   90.00
#
_symmetry.space_group_name_H-M   'P 1'
#
loop_
_entity.id
_entity.type
_entity.pdbx_description
1 polymer ?
#
loop_
_entity_poly.entity_id
_entity_poly.type
_entity_poly.pdbx_seq_one_letter_code
_entity_poly.pdbx_strand_id
1 'polypeptide(L)'
;MSIVRFIVTALTTGLIVATPALSQPPGQMGPTPLFEGDPREITSQVVPLPGTDISAVDRDGNLVLITSNKRYAVVGKVIDLLERKELRTIEDIKQARRLDFKGIGIDFTEMGAVTFGNGPKEVIYFVDPYCPHCNELLKQSRGLFDDYTFRVVLVPLYKGPVAADTSIRLVCNPDQDQSRQALFSKQFDNLPAAPDSCDRAQFYRNAAVAQLLNVEGVPFVYAPNGEPHLGTPRDLAAFLEDNA
;
A
#
# COMPACT_ATOMS: atom_id res chain seq x y z
N MET A 1 49.42 -93.91 16.89
CA MET A 1 49.62 -93.09 15.72
C MET A 1 48.87 -91.82 16.00
N SER A 2 49.56 -90.77 16.53
CA SER A 2 49.00 -89.50 16.87
C SER A 2 49.72 -88.43 16.08
N ILE A 3 48.95 -87.72 15.29
CA ILE A 3 49.48 -86.61 14.48
C ILE A 3 49.27 -85.34 15.29
N VAL A 4 50.35 -84.71 15.67
CA VAL A 4 50.39 -83.40 16.33
C VAL A 4 50.39 -82.35 15.25
N ARG A 5 49.31 -81.50 15.21
CA ARG A 5 49.28 -80.30 14.36
C ARG A 5 49.79 -79.10 15.12
N PHE A 6 50.88 -78.53 14.63
CA PHE A 6 51.34 -77.23 15.08
C PHE A 6 50.51 -76.10 14.47
N ILE A 7 49.99 -75.27 15.33
CA ILE A 7 49.32 -74.02 14.92
C ILE A 7 50.35 -72.90 15.01
N VAL A 8 50.72 -72.31 13.86
CA VAL A 8 51.59 -71.14 13.82
C VAL A 8 50.72 -69.91 13.91
N THR A 9 50.86 -69.21 15.03
CA THR A 9 50.13 -67.91 15.21
C THR A 9 51.03 -66.81 14.66
N ALA A 10 50.67 -66.20 13.55
CA ALA A 10 51.32 -65.03 13.00
C ALA A 10 50.79 -63.77 13.74
N LEU A 11 51.63 -63.10 14.49
CA LEU A 11 51.43 -61.77 15.03
C LEU A 11 51.62 -60.77 13.90
N THR A 12 50.56 -60.15 13.41
CA THR A 12 50.59 -58.95 12.55
C THR A 12 50.64 -57.72 13.43
N THR A 13 51.81 -57.12 13.56
CA THR A 13 52.00 -55.78 14.14
C THR A 13 51.44 -54.75 13.19
N GLY A 14 50.17 -54.25 13.48
CA GLY A 14 49.61 -53.15 12.77
C GLY A 14 50.30 -51.82 13.09
N LEU A 15 50.91 -51.24 12.11
CA LEU A 15 51.50 -49.88 12.19
C LEU A 15 50.35 -48.91 12.14
N ILE A 16 49.98 -48.27 13.28
CA ILE A 16 49.00 -47.17 13.32
C ILE A 16 49.74 -45.93 12.80
N VAL A 17 49.49 -45.58 11.53
CA VAL A 17 49.88 -44.27 10.98
C VAL A 17 48.93 -43.25 11.49
N ALA A 18 49.32 -42.48 12.50
CA ALA A 18 48.58 -41.30 12.94
C ALA A 18 48.66 -40.23 11.84
N THR A 19 47.58 -40.02 11.09
CA THR A 19 47.47 -38.86 10.23
C THR A 19 47.39 -37.59 11.10
N PRO A 20 48.23 -36.56 10.84
CA PRO A 20 48.10 -35.30 11.56
C PRO A 20 46.72 -34.70 11.20
N ALA A 21 45.89 -34.44 12.22
CA ALA A 21 44.72 -33.62 12.08
C ALA A 21 45.18 -32.24 11.58
N LEU A 22 44.85 -31.92 10.34
CA LEU A 22 44.97 -30.57 9.81
C LEU A 22 44.06 -29.69 10.67
N SER A 23 44.67 -28.97 11.62
CA SER A 23 43.99 -27.91 12.36
C SER A 23 43.51 -26.86 11.34
N GLN A 24 42.18 -26.77 11.16
CA GLN A 24 41.58 -25.68 10.42
C GLN A 24 41.96 -24.36 11.09
N PRO A 25 42.38 -23.34 10.32
CA PRO A 25 42.69 -22.04 10.89
C PRO A 25 41.42 -21.46 11.55
N PRO A 26 41.54 -20.88 12.77
CA PRO A 26 40.40 -20.23 13.40
C PRO A 26 39.99 -19.01 12.60
N GLY A 27 38.71 -18.96 12.17
CA GLY A 27 38.06 -17.72 11.82
C GLY A 27 38.01 -17.35 10.35
N GLN A 28 37.38 -18.18 9.53
CA GLN A 28 36.52 -17.65 8.47
C GLN A 28 35.11 -18.04 8.85
N MET A 29 34.48 -17.24 9.73
CA MET A 29 33.03 -17.13 9.72
C MET A 29 32.71 -16.49 8.38
N GLY A 30 32.43 -17.31 7.38
CA GLY A 30 31.70 -16.87 6.21
C GLY A 30 30.44 -16.16 6.70
N PRO A 31 29.89 -15.17 5.98
CA PRO A 31 28.68 -14.54 6.40
C PRO A 31 27.67 -15.64 6.68
N THR A 32 27.22 -15.71 7.94
CA THR A 32 26.11 -16.61 8.33
C THR A 32 25.00 -16.35 7.31
N PRO A 33 24.52 -17.35 6.56
CA PRO A 33 23.45 -17.11 5.62
C PRO A 33 22.29 -16.49 6.42
N LEU A 34 21.91 -15.27 6.04
CA LEU A 34 20.80 -14.54 6.68
C LEU A 34 19.48 -15.34 6.58
N PHE A 35 19.49 -16.39 5.76
CA PHE A 35 18.36 -17.28 5.53
C PHE A 35 18.81 -18.72 5.30
N GLU A 36 18.20 -19.69 5.95
CA GLU A 36 18.26 -21.09 5.56
C GLU A 36 17.25 -21.28 4.39
N GLY A 37 17.73 -21.79 3.25
CA GLY A 37 16.95 -22.00 2.04
C GLY A 37 17.13 -20.93 0.95
N ASP A 38 16.59 -21.21 -0.24
CA ASP A 38 16.63 -20.25 -1.36
C ASP A 38 15.68 -19.06 -1.06
N PRO A 39 16.17 -17.82 -1.00
CA PRO A 39 15.32 -16.65 -0.77
C PRO A 39 14.25 -16.45 -1.86
N ARG A 40 14.35 -17.17 -2.99
CA ARG A 40 13.37 -17.17 -4.08
C ARG A 40 12.21 -18.13 -3.84
N GLU A 41 12.39 -19.14 -2.96
CA GLU A 41 11.33 -20.05 -2.52
C GLU A 41 10.49 -19.40 -1.43
N ILE A 42 9.64 -18.46 -1.83
CA ILE A 42 8.71 -17.80 -0.92
C ILE A 42 7.45 -18.68 -0.83
N THR A 43 7.40 -19.54 0.18
CA THR A 43 6.22 -20.36 0.51
C THR A 43 5.25 -19.61 1.44
N SER A 44 5.67 -18.50 2.02
CA SER A 44 4.88 -17.67 2.93
C SER A 44 4.06 -16.61 2.17
N GLN A 45 3.05 -16.10 2.83
CA GLN A 45 2.19 -15.05 2.29
C GLN A 45 3.02 -13.80 1.94
N VAL A 46 2.95 -13.37 0.68
CA VAL A 46 3.55 -12.12 0.20
C VAL A 46 2.51 -11.01 0.27
N VAL A 47 2.79 -9.96 1.03
CA VAL A 47 1.89 -8.82 1.20
C VAL A 47 2.59 -7.55 0.73
N PRO A 48 2.05 -6.84 -0.26
CA PRO A 48 2.66 -5.59 -0.72
C PRO A 48 2.58 -4.50 0.37
N LEU A 49 3.66 -3.74 0.54
CA LEU A 49 3.64 -2.51 1.31
C LEU A 49 2.85 -1.44 0.53
N PRO A 50 1.91 -0.76 1.18
CA PRO A 50 1.12 0.28 0.53
C PRO A 50 2.00 1.36 -0.13
N GLY A 51 1.69 1.72 -1.37
CA GLY A 51 2.37 2.80 -2.07
C GLY A 51 3.84 2.54 -2.42
N THR A 52 4.27 1.28 -2.48
CA THR A 52 5.65 0.91 -2.80
C THR A 52 5.72 -0.31 -3.72
N ASP A 53 6.86 -0.46 -4.42
CA ASP A 53 7.21 -1.68 -5.16
C ASP A 53 7.85 -2.75 -4.25
N ILE A 54 7.60 -2.69 -2.94
CA ILE A 54 8.16 -3.58 -1.94
C ILE A 54 7.05 -4.45 -1.38
N SER A 55 7.35 -5.73 -1.16
CA SER A 55 6.46 -6.65 -0.49
C SER A 55 7.09 -7.16 0.81
N ALA A 56 6.25 -7.42 1.78
CA ALA A 56 6.64 -8.05 3.04
C ALA A 56 6.33 -9.54 3.01
N VAL A 57 7.21 -10.33 3.59
CA VAL A 57 7.04 -11.76 3.85
C VAL A 57 7.41 -12.07 5.28
N ASP A 58 6.73 -13.01 5.90
CA ASP A 58 7.16 -13.57 7.17
C ASP A 58 8.18 -14.68 6.90
N ARG A 59 9.27 -14.63 7.59
CA ARG A 59 10.28 -15.67 7.57
C ARG A 59 10.71 -15.99 8.99
N ASP A 60 10.23 -17.12 9.49
CA ASP A 60 10.54 -17.61 10.83
C ASP A 60 10.23 -16.59 11.94
N GLY A 61 9.10 -15.88 11.82
CA GLY A 61 8.69 -14.84 12.75
C GLY A 61 9.38 -13.48 12.56
N ASN A 62 10.18 -13.35 11.49
CA ASN A 62 10.81 -12.08 11.12
C ASN A 62 10.23 -11.51 9.85
N LEU A 63 9.92 -10.21 9.88
CA LEU A 63 9.46 -9.49 8.71
C LEU A 63 10.64 -9.20 7.78
N VAL A 64 10.55 -9.68 6.54
CA VAL A 64 11.53 -9.44 5.49
C VAL A 64 10.87 -8.68 4.36
N LEU A 65 11.49 -7.58 3.94
CA LEU A 65 11.02 -6.80 2.79
C LEU A 65 11.75 -7.26 1.53
N ILE A 66 10.99 -7.47 0.45
CA ILE A 66 11.52 -7.95 -0.83
C ILE A 66 11.07 -6.99 -1.95
N THR A 67 12.02 -6.59 -2.78
CA THR A 67 11.71 -5.79 -3.98
C THR A 67 10.91 -6.59 -5.01
N SER A 68 10.09 -5.91 -5.82
CA SER A 68 9.22 -6.52 -6.84
C SER A 68 9.98 -7.44 -7.81
N ASN A 69 11.22 -7.08 -8.17
CA ASN A 69 12.10 -7.91 -9.00
C ASN A 69 12.78 -9.08 -8.24
N LYS A 70 12.47 -9.25 -6.95
CA LYS A 70 13.01 -10.30 -6.05
C LYS A 70 14.54 -10.33 -5.96
N ARG A 71 15.20 -9.24 -6.34
CA ARG A 71 16.67 -9.15 -6.33
C ARG A 71 17.23 -8.77 -4.97
N TYR A 72 16.50 -7.96 -4.20
CA TYR A 72 16.96 -7.46 -2.92
C TYR A 72 15.99 -7.84 -1.82
N ALA A 73 16.54 -8.25 -0.68
CA ALA A 73 15.84 -8.45 0.57
C ALA A 73 16.41 -7.49 1.62
N VAL A 74 15.53 -6.84 2.36
CA VAL A 74 15.89 -5.94 3.46
C VAL A 74 15.40 -6.57 4.75
N VAL A 75 16.30 -6.73 5.71
CA VAL A 75 16.02 -7.28 7.04
C VAL A 75 16.26 -6.18 8.06
N GLY A 76 15.27 -5.94 8.90
CA GLY A 76 15.38 -4.90 9.92
C GLY A 76 14.01 -4.48 10.43
N LYS A 77 13.99 -3.38 11.16
CA LYS A 77 12.74 -2.78 11.65
C LYS A 77 12.06 -2.02 10.53
N VAL A 78 10.77 -2.26 10.38
CA VAL A 78 9.90 -1.51 9.48
C VAL A 78 9.10 -0.54 10.31
N ILE A 79 9.16 0.75 9.98
CA ILE A 79 8.45 1.80 10.69
C ILE A 79 7.57 2.53 9.68
N ASP A 80 6.28 2.56 9.94
CA ASP A 80 5.36 3.46 9.26
C ASP A 80 5.60 4.88 9.79
N LEU A 81 6.16 5.74 8.96
CA LEU A 81 6.49 7.11 9.35
C LEU A 81 5.25 8.01 9.42
N LEU A 82 4.20 7.66 8.71
CA LEU A 82 2.96 8.41 8.69
C LEU A 82 2.16 8.17 9.98
N GLU A 83 1.96 6.92 10.34
CA GLU A 83 1.27 6.52 11.56
C GLU A 83 2.20 6.43 12.80
N ARG A 84 3.52 6.58 12.60
CA ARG A 84 4.56 6.49 13.65
C ARG A 84 4.53 5.16 14.41
N LYS A 85 4.27 4.08 13.69
CA LYS A 85 4.10 2.73 14.22
C LYS A 85 5.16 1.77 13.69
N GLU A 86 5.72 0.91 14.56
CA GLU A 86 6.58 -0.20 14.13
C GLU A 86 5.69 -1.35 13.62
N LEU A 87 5.95 -1.82 12.40
CA LEU A 87 5.30 -2.96 11.77
C LEU A 87 6.18 -4.18 11.97
N ARG A 88 5.68 -5.19 12.68
CA ARG A 88 6.44 -6.37 13.10
C ARG A 88 5.97 -7.65 12.44
N THR A 89 4.71 -7.68 11.98
CA THR A 89 4.04 -8.86 11.46
C THR A 89 3.41 -8.57 10.11
N ILE A 90 3.07 -9.62 9.37
CA ILE A 90 2.28 -9.51 8.13
C ILE A 90 0.91 -8.88 8.41
N GLU A 91 0.34 -9.12 9.58
CA GLU A 91 -0.95 -8.53 9.94
C GLU A 91 -0.81 -7.01 10.16
N ASP A 92 0.30 -6.55 10.77
CA ASP A 92 0.57 -5.10 10.87
C ASP A 92 0.68 -4.47 9.47
N ILE A 93 1.31 -5.14 8.50
CA ILE A 93 1.39 -4.65 7.11
C ILE A 93 0.01 -4.56 6.47
N LYS A 94 -0.86 -5.56 6.69
CA LYS A 94 -2.24 -5.51 6.18
C LYS A 94 -3.05 -4.38 6.80
N GLN A 95 -2.88 -4.16 8.11
CA GLN A 95 -3.54 -3.07 8.81
C GLN A 95 -3.01 -1.70 8.39
N ALA A 96 -1.72 -1.56 8.13
CA ALA A 96 -1.11 -0.32 7.65
C ALA A 96 -1.61 0.17 6.28
N ARG A 97 -2.37 -0.66 5.55
CA ARG A 97 -3.10 -0.22 4.35
C ARG A 97 -4.27 0.71 4.68
N ARG A 98 -4.85 0.57 5.86
CA ARG A 98 -5.97 1.38 6.34
C ARG A 98 -5.42 2.58 7.09
N LEU A 99 -5.72 3.76 6.58
CA LEU A 99 -5.21 5.00 7.17
C LEU A 99 -6.21 5.57 8.18
N ASP A 100 -5.75 5.83 9.39
CA ASP A 100 -6.47 6.68 10.34
C ASP A 100 -6.18 8.16 10.02
N PHE A 101 -6.99 8.76 9.15
CA PHE A 101 -6.81 10.15 8.73
C PHE A 101 -6.79 11.14 9.89
N LYS A 102 -7.58 10.90 10.93
CA LYS A 102 -7.60 11.76 12.13
C LYS A 102 -6.31 11.62 12.93
N GLY A 103 -5.82 10.38 13.08
CA GLY A 103 -4.57 10.09 13.78
C GLY A 103 -3.36 10.71 13.11
N ILE A 104 -3.33 10.80 11.78
CA ILE A 104 -2.26 11.44 11.01
C ILE A 104 -2.49 12.95 10.76
N GLY A 105 -3.60 13.51 11.27
CA GLY A 105 -3.89 14.94 11.21
C GLY A 105 -4.40 15.43 9.86
N ILE A 106 -5.02 14.57 9.04
CA ILE A 106 -5.68 14.96 7.79
C ILE A 106 -7.16 15.18 8.05
N ASP A 107 -7.61 16.42 7.87
CA ASP A 107 -9.03 16.79 7.91
C ASP A 107 -9.52 17.15 6.50
N PHE A 108 -10.31 16.26 5.91
CA PHE A 108 -10.89 16.47 4.59
C PHE A 108 -11.99 17.54 4.55
N THR A 109 -12.47 18.02 5.71
CA THR A 109 -13.43 19.14 5.77
C THR A 109 -12.77 20.48 5.42
N GLU A 110 -11.45 20.59 5.65
CA GLU A 110 -10.65 21.78 5.31
C GLU A 110 -10.11 21.77 3.88
N MET A 111 -10.39 20.71 3.13
CA MET A 111 -9.96 20.56 1.76
C MET A 111 -11.01 21.04 0.78
N GLY A 112 -10.56 21.51 -0.38
CA GLY A 112 -11.46 21.83 -1.47
C GLY A 112 -12.08 20.57 -2.07
N ALA A 113 -13.27 20.22 -1.64
CA ALA A 113 -13.98 19.05 -2.09
C ALA A 113 -15.42 19.38 -2.53
N VAL A 114 -15.92 18.65 -3.51
CA VAL A 114 -17.37 18.61 -3.83
C VAL A 114 -17.96 17.47 -3.02
N THR A 115 -18.91 17.80 -2.14
CA THR A 115 -19.52 16.82 -1.24
C THR A 115 -20.94 16.47 -1.66
N PHE A 116 -21.30 15.18 -1.61
CA PHE A 116 -22.66 14.70 -1.84
C PHE A 116 -22.97 13.49 -0.97
N GLY A 117 -24.29 13.25 -0.78
CA GLY A 117 -24.76 12.32 0.25
C GLY A 117 -24.82 13.00 1.63
N ASN A 118 -25.52 12.37 2.55
CA ASN A 118 -25.78 12.87 3.91
C ASN A 118 -25.74 11.74 4.96
N GLY A 119 -25.23 10.57 4.56
CA GLY A 119 -25.06 9.44 5.45
C GLY A 119 -23.96 9.65 6.49
N PRO A 120 -23.98 8.89 7.60
CA PRO A 120 -23.05 9.05 8.70
C PRO A 120 -21.64 8.56 8.42
N LYS A 121 -21.45 7.75 7.38
CA LYS A 121 -20.14 7.16 7.01
C LYS A 121 -19.49 8.00 5.94
N GLU A 122 -18.25 8.42 6.17
CA GLU A 122 -17.50 9.26 5.22
C GLU A 122 -16.66 8.42 4.28
N VAL A 123 -16.73 8.73 2.98
CA VAL A 123 -15.94 8.10 1.91
C VAL A 123 -15.18 9.19 1.19
N ILE A 124 -13.88 9.00 0.99
CA ILE A 124 -13.02 9.97 0.32
C ILE A 124 -12.71 9.49 -1.10
N TYR A 125 -12.98 10.33 -2.08
CA TYR A 125 -12.63 10.11 -3.47
C TYR A 125 -11.57 11.10 -3.93
N PHE A 126 -10.52 10.60 -4.57
CA PHE A 126 -9.66 11.43 -5.39
C PHE A 126 -10.06 11.21 -6.86
N VAL A 127 -10.44 12.27 -7.52
CA VAL A 127 -10.90 12.22 -8.91
C VAL A 127 -10.36 13.39 -9.74
N ASP A 128 -10.25 13.18 -11.04
CA ASP A 128 -10.04 14.27 -12.01
C ASP A 128 -11.35 14.52 -12.76
N PRO A 129 -11.76 15.78 -12.97
CA PRO A 129 -13.00 16.11 -13.70
C PRO A 129 -13.08 15.47 -15.08
N TYR A 130 -11.94 15.25 -15.75
CA TYR A 130 -11.89 14.72 -17.11
C TYR A 130 -11.53 13.23 -17.19
N CYS A 131 -11.36 12.57 -16.05
CA CYS A 131 -11.11 11.14 -16.01
C CYS A 131 -12.38 10.34 -16.39
N PRO A 132 -12.34 9.48 -17.41
CA PRO A 132 -13.51 8.71 -17.82
C PRO A 132 -13.94 7.67 -16.79
N HIS A 133 -12.97 7.03 -16.12
CA HIS A 133 -13.24 6.01 -15.09
C HIS A 133 -13.83 6.61 -13.81
N CYS A 134 -13.51 7.86 -13.47
CA CYS A 134 -14.09 8.55 -12.33
C CYS A 134 -15.61 8.74 -12.48
N ASN A 135 -16.11 8.86 -13.71
CA ASN A 135 -17.55 8.98 -13.96
C ASN A 135 -18.33 7.72 -13.57
N GLU A 136 -17.71 6.55 -13.78
CA GLU A 136 -18.35 5.28 -13.38
C GLU A 136 -18.45 5.15 -11.86
N LEU A 137 -17.40 5.53 -11.14
CA LEU A 137 -17.41 5.59 -9.68
C LEU A 137 -18.54 6.51 -9.17
N LEU A 138 -18.63 7.72 -9.72
CA LEU A 138 -19.67 8.69 -9.35
C LEU A 138 -21.08 8.18 -9.63
N LYS A 139 -21.29 7.41 -10.71
CA LYS A 139 -22.60 6.81 -11.01
C LYS A 139 -22.99 5.75 -9.99
N GLN A 140 -22.05 4.88 -9.60
CA GLN A 140 -22.30 3.86 -8.59
C GLN A 140 -22.65 4.45 -7.23
N SER A 141 -22.11 5.63 -6.89
CA SER A 141 -22.40 6.32 -5.62
C SER A 141 -23.84 6.77 -5.46
N ARG A 142 -24.59 6.99 -6.55
CA ARG A 142 -25.93 7.63 -6.51
C ARG A 142 -26.96 6.88 -5.65
N GLY A 143 -26.84 5.57 -5.55
CA GLY A 143 -27.73 4.75 -4.73
C GLY A 143 -27.35 4.68 -3.25
N LEU A 144 -26.28 5.37 -2.83
CA LEU A 144 -25.66 5.20 -1.51
C LEU A 144 -25.64 6.49 -0.67
N PHE A 145 -26.37 7.54 -1.09
CA PHE A 145 -26.30 8.86 -0.46
C PHE A 145 -26.95 8.94 0.93
N ASP A 146 -27.84 8.02 1.25
CA ASP A 146 -28.48 7.96 2.56
C ASP A 146 -27.56 7.31 3.62
N ASP A 147 -26.67 6.41 3.18
CA ASP A 147 -25.77 5.68 4.06
C ASP A 147 -24.38 6.32 4.17
N TYR A 148 -23.97 7.06 3.12
CA TYR A 148 -22.62 7.61 3.02
C TYR A 148 -22.62 9.08 2.65
N THR A 149 -21.59 9.78 3.16
CA THR A 149 -21.21 11.12 2.70
C THR A 149 -19.91 10.97 1.89
N PHE A 150 -19.97 11.35 0.61
CA PHE A 150 -18.82 11.27 -0.31
C PHE A 150 -18.15 12.64 -0.41
N ARG A 151 -16.86 12.71 -0.07
CA ARG A 151 -16.01 13.88 -0.29
C ARG A 151 -15.15 13.67 -1.51
N VAL A 152 -15.41 14.40 -2.56
CA VAL A 152 -14.70 14.32 -3.83
C VAL A 152 -13.60 15.36 -3.87
N VAL A 153 -12.40 14.93 -3.58
CA VAL A 153 -11.17 15.72 -3.63
C VAL A 153 -10.69 15.75 -5.09
N LEU A 154 -10.57 16.95 -5.66
CA LEU A 154 -10.22 17.11 -7.07
C LEU A 154 -8.70 17.17 -7.25
N VAL A 155 -8.18 16.26 -8.09
CA VAL A 155 -6.75 16.16 -8.43
C VAL A 155 -6.59 16.14 -9.95
N PRO A 156 -6.05 17.20 -10.56
CA PRO A 156 -5.98 17.33 -12.01
C PRO A 156 -4.79 16.55 -12.58
N LEU A 157 -5.00 15.30 -12.96
CA LEU A 157 -4.00 14.43 -13.60
C LEU A 157 -4.13 14.39 -15.12
N TYR A 158 -5.33 14.67 -15.64
CA TYR A 158 -5.62 14.74 -17.07
C TYR A 158 -5.76 16.21 -17.52
N LYS A 159 -5.52 16.50 -18.78
CA LYS A 159 -5.69 17.85 -19.38
C LYS A 159 -4.99 19.01 -18.66
N GLY A 160 -4.08 18.77 -17.72
CA GLY A 160 -3.22 19.78 -17.09
C GLY A 160 -3.95 21.04 -16.63
N PRO A 161 -3.59 22.24 -17.17
CA PRO A 161 -4.17 23.51 -16.71
C PRO A 161 -5.70 23.59 -16.85
N VAL A 162 -6.30 22.94 -17.85
CA VAL A 162 -7.74 22.93 -18.04
C VAL A 162 -8.44 22.18 -16.92
N ALA A 163 -7.90 21.03 -16.51
CA ALA A 163 -8.44 20.28 -15.38
C ALA A 163 -8.26 21.03 -14.06
N ALA A 164 -7.12 21.72 -13.89
CA ALA A 164 -6.86 22.54 -12.71
C ALA A 164 -7.87 23.70 -12.60
N ASP A 165 -8.11 24.46 -13.69
CA ASP A 165 -9.11 25.52 -13.71
C ASP A 165 -10.52 25.00 -13.41
N THR A 166 -10.92 23.91 -14.07
CA THR A 166 -12.23 23.27 -13.83
C THR A 166 -12.35 22.81 -12.37
N SER A 167 -11.32 22.23 -11.79
CA SER A 167 -11.33 21.81 -10.38
C SER A 167 -11.48 23.01 -9.44
N ILE A 168 -10.78 24.09 -9.68
CA ILE A 168 -10.90 25.34 -8.89
C ILE A 168 -12.33 25.87 -9.01
N ARG A 169 -12.89 25.94 -10.22
CA ARG A 169 -14.26 26.40 -10.44
C ARG A 169 -15.32 25.54 -9.73
N LEU A 170 -15.14 24.22 -9.74
CA LEU A 170 -16.03 23.29 -9.03
C LEU A 170 -16.00 23.49 -7.51
N VAL A 171 -14.80 23.63 -6.94
CA VAL A 171 -14.61 23.78 -5.49
C VAL A 171 -15.08 25.17 -5.03
N CYS A 172 -14.77 26.20 -5.81
CA CYS A 172 -15.03 27.61 -5.46
C CYS A 172 -16.42 28.10 -5.86
N ASN A 173 -17.23 27.29 -6.52
CA ASN A 173 -18.59 27.67 -6.87
C ASN A 173 -19.44 27.82 -5.60
N PRO A 174 -20.04 28.99 -5.34
CA PRO A 174 -20.94 29.16 -4.20
C PRO A 174 -22.19 28.26 -4.30
N ASP A 175 -22.62 27.92 -5.53
CA ASP A 175 -23.65 26.93 -5.78
C ASP A 175 -23.05 25.53 -5.90
N GLN A 176 -22.97 24.84 -4.77
CA GLN A 176 -22.46 23.48 -4.71
C GLN A 176 -23.38 22.45 -5.38
N ASP A 177 -24.67 22.72 -5.54
CA ASP A 177 -25.58 21.86 -6.31
C ASP A 177 -25.23 21.89 -7.79
N GLN A 178 -24.93 23.06 -8.32
CA GLN A 178 -24.43 23.21 -9.69
C GLN A 178 -23.11 22.46 -9.88
N SER A 179 -22.19 22.54 -8.91
CA SER A 179 -20.92 21.80 -8.96
C SER A 179 -21.13 20.30 -8.95
N ARG A 180 -22.00 19.79 -8.09
CA ARG A 180 -22.41 18.39 -8.07
C ARG A 180 -22.97 17.94 -9.41
N GLN A 181 -23.92 18.71 -9.96
CA GLN A 181 -24.55 18.41 -11.24
C GLN A 181 -23.52 18.41 -12.38
N ALA A 182 -22.65 19.42 -12.44
CA ALA A 182 -21.59 19.52 -13.43
C ALA A 182 -20.63 18.31 -13.38
N LEU A 183 -20.25 17.89 -12.17
CA LEU A 183 -19.38 16.73 -11.97
C LEU A 183 -20.01 15.42 -12.45
N PHE A 184 -21.29 15.20 -12.17
CA PHE A 184 -22.03 14.01 -12.61
C PHE A 184 -22.36 14.00 -14.12
N SER A 185 -22.62 15.16 -14.71
CA SER A 185 -22.97 15.29 -16.14
C SER A 185 -21.77 15.45 -17.03
N LYS A 186 -20.57 15.77 -16.46
CA LYS A 186 -19.35 16.16 -17.19
C LYS A 186 -19.55 17.43 -18.05
N GLN A 187 -20.46 18.30 -17.65
CA GLN A 187 -20.75 19.56 -18.32
C GLN A 187 -20.18 20.72 -17.51
N PHE A 188 -18.95 21.16 -17.83
CA PHE A 188 -18.22 22.16 -17.06
C PHE A 188 -18.27 23.56 -17.67
N ASP A 189 -18.76 23.69 -18.90
CA ASP A 189 -18.77 24.97 -19.63
C ASP A 189 -19.61 26.04 -18.94
N ASN A 190 -20.70 25.62 -18.28
CA ASN A 190 -21.62 26.50 -17.58
C ASN A 190 -21.20 26.85 -16.14
N LEU A 191 -20.08 26.32 -15.66
CA LEU A 191 -19.59 26.70 -14.34
C LEU A 191 -19.12 28.17 -14.35
N PRO A 192 -19.47 28.96 -13.32
CA PRO A 192 -18.96 30.33 -13.20
C PRO A 192 -17.45 30.32 -13.01
N ALA A 193 -16.80 31.45 -13.32
CA ALA A 193 -15.43 31.67 -12.92
C ALA A 193 -15.33 31.64 -11.39
N ALA A 194 -14.21 31.13 -10.87
CA ALA A 194 -13.98 31.16 -9.43
C ALA A 194 -13.93 32.62 -8.94
N PRO A 195 -14.67 32.99 -7.89
CA PRO A 195 -14.64 34.34 -7.35
C PRO A 195 -13.28 34.65 -6.72
N ASP A 196 -12.89 35.93 -6.72
CA ASP A 196 -11.60 36.36 -6.14
C ASP A 196 -11.51 36.06 -4.62
N SER A 197 -12.65 35.96 -3.94
CA SER A 197 -12.73 35.63 -2.52
C SER A 197 -12.49 34.14 -2.23
N CYS A 198 -12.38 33.29 -3.24
CA CYS A 198 -12.14 31.87 -3.01
C CYS A 198 -10.73 31.60 -2.53
N ASP A 199 -10.61 30.87 -1.42
CA ASP A 199 -9.34 30.34 -0.94
C ASP A 199 -8.85 29.21 -1.85
N ARG A 200 -8.05 29.57 -2.86
CA ARG A 200 -7.43 28.59 -3.77
C ARG A 200 -6.40 27.69 -3.07
N ALA A 201 -5.95 28.04 -1.85
CA ALA A 201 -5.03 27.20 -1.09
C ALA A 201 -5.64 25.83 -0.77
N GLN A 202 -6.96 25.73 -0.62
CA GLN A 202 -7.68 24.47 -0.47
C GLN A 202 -7.37 23.49 -1.61
N PHE A 203 -7.38 24.00 -2.85
CA PHE A 203 -7.08 23.18 -4.02
C PHE A 203 -5.62 22.70 -4.04
N TYR A 204 -4.67 23.54 -3.65
CA TYR A 204 -3.27 23.13 -3.56
C TYR A 204 -3.02 22.13 -2.43
N ARG A 205 -3.77 22.24 -1.32
CA ARG A 205 -3.73 21.22 -0.27
C ARG A 205 -4.18 19.85 -0.79
N ASN A 206 -5.18 19.78 -1.68
CA ASN A 206 -5.61 18.54 -2.30
C ASN A 206 -4.45 17.81 -2.99
N ALA A 207 -3.66 18.52 -3.79
CA ALA A 207 -2.52 17.94 -4.48
C ALA A 207 -1.43 17.46 -3.50
N ALA A 208 -1.15 18.24 -2.45
CA ALA A 208 -0.18 17.87 -1.44
C ALA A 208 -0.61 16.63 -0.65
N VAL A 209 -1.89 16.54 -0.26
CA VAL A 209 -2.43 15.36 0.43
C VAL A 209 -2.46 14.15 -0.49
N ALA A 210 -2.88 14.30 -1.75
CA ALA A 210 -2.83 13.21 -2.72
C ALA A 210 -1.41 12.66 -2.89
N GLN A 211 -0.40 13.53 -2.93
CA GLN A 211 1.01 13.13 -2.99
C GLN A 211 1.47 12.44 -1.70
N LEU A 212 1.11 12.98 -0.52
CA LEU A 212 1.43 12.39 0.78
C LEU A 212 0.86 10.97 0.92
N LEU A 213 -0.38 10.77 0.45
CA LEU A 213 -1.09 9.49 0.48
C LEU A 213 -0.72 8.58 -0.69
N ASN A 214 0.26 8.98 -1.52
CA ASN A 214 0.69 8.25 -2.71
C ASN A 214 -0.47 7.87 -3.66
N VAL A 215 -1.36 8.81 -3.93
CA VAL A 215 -2.44 8.65 -4.90
C VAL A 215 -1.85 8.73 -6.31
N GLU A 216 -1.43 7.58 -6.84
CA GLU A 216 -0.74 7.48 -8.15
C GLU A 216 -1.68 7.56 -9.35
N GLY A 217 -2.98 7.44 -9.12
CA GLY A 217 -3.98 7.44 -10.18
C GLY A 217 -5.37 7.75 -9.69
N VAL A 218 -6.28 8.05 -10.62
CA VAL A 218 -7.68 8.32 -10.33
C VAL A 218 -8.59 7.47 -11.22
N PRO A 219 -9.77 7.06 -10.72
CA PRO A 219 -10.27 7.34 -9.37
C PRO A 219 -9.49 6.58 -8.30
N PHE A 220 -9.41 7.16 -7.11
CA PHE A 220 -8.91 6.50 -5.93
C PHE A 220 -9.93 6.67 -4.80
N VAL A 221 -10.18 5.61 -4.05
CA VAL A 221 -11.21 5.56 -3.02
C VAL A 221 -10.60 5.20 -1.69
N TYR A 222 -10.97 5.91 -0.64
CA TYR A 222 -10.81 5.43 0.73
C TYR A 222 -12.19 5.17 1.33
N ALA A 223 -12.40 3.95 1.79
CA ALA A 223 -13.60 3.53 2.52
C ALA A 223 -13.63 4.17 3.94
N PRO A 224 -14.75 4.10 4.66
CA PRO A 224 -14.88 4.69 5.99
C PRO A 224 -13.83 4.24 7.01
N ASN A 225 -13.37 2.99 6.93
CA ASN A 225 -12.31 2.47 7.80
C ASN A 225 -10.88 2.78 7.30
N GLY A 226 -10.73 3.63 6.26
CA GLY A 226 -9.44 4.00 5.68
C GLY A 226 -8.87 2.98 4.67
N GLU A 227 -9.59 1.91 4.31
CA GLU A 227 -9.13 0.95 3.29
C GLU A 227 -9.06 1.60 1.91
N PRO A 228 -7.89 1.59 1.24
CA PRO A 228 -7.71 2.20 -0.08
C PRO A 228 -8.15 1.26 -1.21
N HIS A 229 -8.62 1.86 -2.31
CA HIS A 229 -8.84 1.17 -3.56
C HIS A 229 -8.46 2.06 -4.76
N LEU A 230 -7.52 1.59 -5.57
CA LEU A 230 -7.18 2.24 -6.84
C LEU A 230 -8.13 1.79 -7.93
N GLY A 231 -8.70 2.74 -8.65
CA GLY A 231 -9.71 2.50 -9.67
C GLY A 231 -11.13 2.50 -9.12
N THR A 232 -12.09 2.15 -9.98
CA THR A 232 -13.49 1.97 -9.58
C THR A 232 -13.69 0.54 -9.08
N PRO A 233 -14.15 0.32 -7.84
CA PRO A 233 -14.53 -1.00 -7.38
C PRO A 233 -15.53 -1.64 -8.33
N ARG A 234 -15.47 -2.96 -8.53
CA ARG A 234 -16.42 -3.68 -9.39
C ARG A 234 -17.87 -3.50 -8.88
N ASP A 235 -18.02 -3.53 -7.55
CA ASP A 235 -19.25 -3.23 -6.82
C ASP A 235 -18.89 -2.31 -5.65
N LEU A 236 -19.23 -1.05 -5.78
CA LEU A 236 -18.92 -0.04 -4.77
C LEU A 236 -19.70 -0.28 -3.47
N ALA A 237 -20.97 -0.70 -3.56
CA ALA A 237 -21.78 -0.94 -2.37
C ALA A 237 -21.18 -2.06 -1.52
N ALA A 238 -20.86 -3.20 -2.13
CA ALA A 238 -20.21 -4.32 -1.43
C ALA A 238 -18.84 -3.90 -0.86
N PHE A 239 -18.01 -3.17 -1.62
CA PHE A 239 -16.72 -2.67 -1.11
C PHE A 239 -16.86 -1.79 0.11
N LEU A 240 -17.84 -0.86 0.12
CA LEU A 240 -18.07 0.05 1.24
C LEU A 240 -18.69 -0.65 2.44
N GLU A 241 -19.57 -1.64 2.22
CA GLU A 241 -20.16 -2.44 3.30
C GLU A 241 -19.11 -3.27 4.03
N ASP A 242 -18.21 -3.91 3.30
CA ASP A 242 -17.10 -4.70 3.84
C ASP A 242 -16.07 -3.84 4.60
N ASN A 243 -16.06 -2.52 4.35
CA ASN A 243 -15.07 -1.58 4.89
C ASN A 243 -15.73 -0.38 5.62
N ALA A 244 -16.86 -0.63 6.26
CA ALA A 244 -17.65 0.38 6.94
C ALA A 244 -17.20 0.66 8.37
#